data_11cd6a74d26376cfaab4dfca24cc07d1
#
_entry.id   11cd6a74d26376cfaab4dfca24cc07d1
#
_cell.length_a   1.000
_cell.length_b   1.000
_cell.length_c   1.000
_cell.angle_alpha   90.00
_cell.angle_beta   90.00
_cell.angle_gamma   90.00
#
_symmetry.space_group_name_H-M   'P 1'
#
loop_
_entity.id
_entity.type
_entity.pdbx_description
1 polymer ?
#
loop_
_entity_poly.entity_id
_entity_poly.type
_entity_poly.pdbx_seq_one_letter_code
_entity_poly.pdbx_strand_id
1 'polypeptide(L)'
;YVNCELTNEVLVYAYDASGEGGKFEQIQKVDISDSKDHYGCASSGLRIAPSGKYLYCTTAGSETAGVFKIDPETGMLSKICILPISGKYPKDVAVFPDEKTMVVLNHESNEIRFFTVDYEKGLLYMKGKPIKIDTPNCILISKAGQPD
;
A
#
# COMPACT_ATOMS: atom_id res chain seq x y z
N TYR A 1 -9.48 -6.78 -2.27
CA TYR A 1 -9.25 -5.37 -1.90
C TYR A 1 -9.25 -4.52 -3.17
N VAL A 2 -10.05 -3.48 -3.18
CA VAL A 2 -10.18 -2.55 -4.30
C VAL A 2 -9.85 -1.14 -3.83
N ASN A 3 -8.85 -0.53 -4.48
CA ASN A 3 -8.44 0.83 -4.20
C ASN A 3 -9.26 1.81 -5.04
N CYS A 4 -9.90 2.78 -4.39
CA CYS A 4 -10.73 3.80 -5.04
C CYS A 4 -9.98 5.13 -5.09
N GLU A 5 -9.50 5.49 -6.27
CA GLU A 5 -8.62 6.63 -6.50
C GLU A 5 -9.17 7.95 -5.94
N LEU A 6 -10.39 8.32 -6.32
CA LEU A 6 -10.94 9.64 -6.00
C LEU A 6 -11.59 9.74 -4.62
N THR A 7 -12.08 8.63 -4.08
CA THR A 7 -12.66 8.61 -2.73
C THR A 7 -11.62 8.35 -1.66
N ASN A 8 -10.39 7.95 -2.04
CA ASN A 8 -9.31 7.59 -1.13
C ASN A 8 -9.72 6.51 -0.12
N GLU A 9 -10.37 5.49 -0.62
CA GLU A 9 -10.91 4.38 0.17
C GLU A 9 -10.40 3.05 -0.37
N VAL A 10 -10.26 2.08 0.52
CA VAL A 10 -10.14 0.66 0.15
C VAL A 10 -11.45 -0.03 0.48
N LEU A 11 -12.08 -0.62 -0.53
CA LEU A 11 -13.23 -1.50 -0.38
C LEU A 11 -12.76 -2.93 -0.18
N VAL A 12 -13.30 -3.60 0.82
CA VAL A 12 -13.01 -5.01 1.11
C VAL A 12 -14.21 -5.85 0.70
N TYR A 13 -13.95 -6.86 -0.13
CA TYR A 13 -14.97 -7.80 -0.60
C TYR A 13 -14.66 -9.21 -0.12
N ALA A 14 -15.64 -9.88 0.42
CA ALA A 14 -15.63 -11.33 0.48
C ALA A 14 -15.92 -11.88 -0.92
N TYR A 15 -15.23 -12.94 -1.29
CA TYR A 15 -15.40 -13.61 -2.58
C TYR A 15 -15.79 -15.07 -2.35
N ASP A 16 -16.95 -15.44 -2.86
CA ASP A 16 -17.41 -16.82 -2.89
C ASP A 16 -17.30 -17.37 -4.32
N ALA A 17 -16.40 -18.33 -4.49
CA ALA A 17 -16.18 -18.99 -5.78
C ALA A 17 -17.23 -20.12 -6.05
N SER A 18 -18.10 -20.41 -5.11
CA SER A 18 -19.15 -21.44 -5.30
C SER A 18 -20.22 -20.94 -6.27
N GLY A 19 -20.50 -21.72 -7.32
CA GLY A 19 -21.48 -21.42 -8.35
C GLY A 19 -20.92 -20.76 -9.62
N GLU A 20 -21.76 -20.60 -10.63
CA GLU A 20 -21.39 -19.93 -11.87
C GLU A 20 -21.23 -18.42 -11.66
N GLY A 21 -20.02 -17.91 -11.94
CA GLY A 21 -19.71 -16.48 -11.96
C GLY A 21 -19.20 -15.89 -10.65
N GLY A 22 -19.14 -16.63 -9.54
CA GLY A 22 -18.70 -16.14 -8.24
C GLY A 22 -19.57 -15.01 -7.67
N LYS A 23 -19.48 -14.76 -6.38
CA LYS A 23 -20.18 -13.66 -5.72
C LYS A 23 -19.19 -12.80 -4.98
N PHE A 24 -19.38 -11.48 -5.07
CA PHE A 24 -18.64 -10.47 -4.31
C PHE A 24 -19.60 -9.76 -3.35
N GLU A 25 -19.31 -9.78 -2.08
CA GLU A 25 -20.03 -9.04 -1.05
C GLU A 25 -19.10 -8.03 -0.40
N GLN A 26 -19.45 -6.74 -0.42
CA GLN A 26 -18.69 -5.72 0.27
C GLN A 26 -18.88 -5.86 1.77
N ILE A 27 -17.81 -6.20 2.48
CA ILE A 27 -17.82 -6.43 3.94
C ILE A 27 -17.23 -5.26 4.74
N GLN A 28 -16.41 -4.40 4.09
CA GLN A 28 -15.83 -3.24 4.76
C GLN A 28 -15.50 -2.14 3.75
N LYS A 29 -15.47 -0.91 4.25
CA LYS A 29 -14.95 0.29 3.60
C LYS A 29 -13.98 0.99 4.55
N VAL A 30 -12.78 1.30 4.11
CA VAL A 30 -11.71 1.87 4.94
C VAL A 30 -11.20 3.14 4.27
N ASP A 31 -11.20 4.24 5.00
CA ASP A 31 -10.53 5.48 4.60
C ASP A 31 -9.02 5.30 4.73
N ILE A 32 -8.29 5.60 3.67
CA ILE A 32 -6.83 5.51 3.60
C ILE A 32 -6.15 6.87 3.53
N SER A 33 -6.91 7.94 3.75
CA SER A 33 -6.44 9.31 3.91
C SER A 33 -6.66 9.76 5.35
N ASP A 34 -5.63 10.31 6.00
CA ASP A 34 -5.79 10.97 7.31
C ASP A 34 -6.26 12.42 7.16
N SER A 35 -6.50 12.88 5.92
CA SER A 35 -7.01 14.20 5.63
C SER A 35 -8.53 14.24 5.73
N LYS A 36 -9.07 15.22 6.45
CA LYS A 36 -10.51 15.50 6.44
C LYS A 36 -10.98 16.08 5.11
N ASP A 37 -10.06 16.59 4.32
CA ASP A 37 -10.28 17.11 2.99
C ASP A 37 -9.56 16.22 1.99
N HIS A 38 -10.34 15.46 1.23
CA HIS A 38 -9.82 14.58 0.17
C HIS A 38 -9.52 15.34 -1.13
N TYR A 39 -9.72 16.66 -1.15
CA TYR A 39 -9.52 17.46 -2.35
C TYR A 39 -8.05 17.43 -2.81
N GLY A 40 -7.84 17.06 -4.07
CA GLY A 40 -6.51 16.92 -4.63
C GLY A 40 -5.74 15.65 -4.21
N CYS A 41 -6.36 14.77 -3.43
CA CYS A 41 -5.80 13.47 -3.10
C CYS A 41 -6.28 12.40 -4.07
N ALA A 42 -5.40 11.46 -4.39
CA ALA A 42 -5.68 10.33 -5.27
C ALA A 42 -4.92 9.10 -4.79
N SER A 43 -5.65 8.08 -4.33
CA SER A 43 -5.01 6.83 -3.95
C SER A 43 -4.46 6.09 -5.19
N SER A 44 -3.31 5.47 -5.06
CA SER A 44 -2.57 4.91 -6.19
C SER A 44 -2.14 3.46 -5.98
N GLY A 45 -1.08 3.21 -5.22
CA GLY A 45 -0.58 1.87 -4.99
C GLY A 45 -1.42 1.07 -3.99
N LEU A 46 -1.59 -0.24 -4.23
CA LEU A 46 -2.19 -1.19 -3.29
C LEU A 46 -1.43 -2.51 -3.37
N ARG A 47 -0.88 -2.96 -2.25
CA ARG A 47 -0.10 -4.22 -2.18
C ARG A 47 -0.37 -4.97 -0.88
N ILE A 48 -0.40 -6.29 -0.98
CA ILE A 48 -0.41 -7.19 0.18
C ILE A 48 1.03 -7.63 0.44
N ALA A 49 1.42 -7.68 1.71
CA ALA A 49 2.71 -8.23 2.12
C ALA A 49 2.79 -9.73 1.78
N PRO A 50 4.00 -10.28 1.56
CA PRO A 50 4.17 -11.70 1.20
C PRO A 50 3.52 -12.70 2.15
N SER A 51 3.43 -12.39 3.45
CA SER A 51 2.73 -13.23 4.44
C SER A 51 1.20 -13.18 4.37
N GLY A 52 0.63 -12.23 3.63
CA GLY A 52 -0.81 -11.98 3.65
C GLY A 52 -1.33 -11.26 4.89
N LYS A 53 -0.45 -10.86 5.84
CA LYS A 53 -0.86 -10.26 7.12
C LYS A 53 -1.08 -8.76 7.07
N TYR A 54 -0.52 -8.08 6.08
CA TYR A 54 -0.53 -6.62 5.98
C TYR A 54 -0.88 -6.16 4.57
N LEU A 55 -1.58 -5.05 4.51
CA LEU A 55 -1.90 -4.33 3.27
C LEU A 55 -1.28 -2.94 3.33
N TYR A 56 -0.72 -2.52 2.21
CA TYR A 56 -0.09 -1.22 2.01
C TYR A 56 -0.80 -0.47 0.91
N CYS A 57 -0.95 0.83 1.09
CA CYS A 57 -1.48 1.73 0.06
C CYS A 57 -0.70 3.04 0.05
N THR A 58 -0.79 3.76 -1.06
CA THR A 58 -0.23 5.11 -1.20
C THR A 58 -1.29 6.08 -1.68
N THR A 59 -1.16 7.34 -1.25
CA THR A 59 -2.07 8.42 -1.66
C THR A 59 -1.26 9.62 -2.11
N ALA A 60 -1.38 9.96 -3.39
CA ALA A 60 -0.84 11.20 -3.96
C ALA A 60 -1.67 12.39 -3.49
N GLY A 61 -1.07 13.58 -3.46
CA GLY A 61 -1.71 14.79 -2.94
C GLY A 61 -1.52 14.96 -1.44
N SER A 62 -1.81 13.96 -0.63
CA SER A 62 -1.41 13.91 0.79
C SER A 62 0.01 13.39 1.00
N GLU A 63 0.61 12.78 -0.02
CA GLU A 63 1.96 12.21 -0.01
C GLU A 63 2.17 11.22 1.14
N THR A 64 1.24 10.30 1.30
CA THR A 64 1.22 9.34 2.42
C THR A 64 1.32 7.90 1.96
N ALA A 65 1.79 7.03 2.86
CA ALA A 65 1.61 5.59 2.79
C ALA A 65 0.81 5.11 4.00
N GLY A 66 -0.18 4.27 3.74
CA GLY A 66 -0.98 3.58 4.74
C GLY A 66 -0.53 2.14 4.92
N VAL A 67 -0.53 1.68 6.16
CA VAL A 67 -0.27 0.29 6.55
C VAL A 67 -1.43 -0.21 7.38
N PHE A 68 -1.98 -1.35 6.98
CA PHE A 68 -3.13 -1.98 7.63
C PHE A 68 -2.81 -3.44 7.96
N LYS A 69 -3.29 -3.91 9.10
CA LYS A 69 -3.29 -5.33 9.43
C LYS A 69 -4.51 -5.99 8.80
N ILE A 70 -4.31 -7.15 8.21
CA ILE A 70 -5.37 -8.00 7.66
C ILE A 70 -5.76 -9.02 8.75
N ASP A 71 -7.02 -9.08 9.08
CA ASP A 71 -7.57 -10.12 9.93
C ASP A 71 -7.58 -11.45 9.16
N PRO A 72 -6.96 -12.52 9.66
CA PRO A 72 -6.79 -13.77 8.91
C PRO A 72 -8.10 -14.56 8.71
N GLU A 73 -9.12 -14.31 9.53
CA GLU A 73 -10.39 -15.04 9.46
C GLU A 73 -11.40 -14.31 8.57
N THR A 74 -11.45 -12.99 8.67
CA THR A 74 -12.46 -12.18 7.99
C THR A 74 -11.94 -11.43 6.78
N GLY A 75 -10.62 -11.22 6.68
CA GLY A 75 -9.99 -10.36 5.67
C GLY A 75 -10.18 -8.86 5.93
N MET A 76 -10.82 -8.48 7.04
CA MET A 76 -11.05 -7.07 7.37
C MET A 76 -9.74 -6.37 7.74
N LEU A 77 -9.71 -5.07 7.47
CA LEU A 77 -8.53 -4.22 7.67
C LEU A 77 -8.62 -3.44 8.99
N SER A 78 -7.51 -3.40 9.71
CA SER A 78 -7.31 -2.53 10.88
C SER A 78 -6.12 -1.61 10.62
N LYS A 79 -6.32 -0.29 10.77
CA LYS A 79 -5.27 0.71 10.53
C LYS A 79 -4.14 0.54 11.54
N ILE A 80 -2.90 0.45 11.04
CA ILE A 80 -1.68 0.56 11.83
C ILE A 80 -1.18 2.00 11.79
N CYS A 81 -0.97 2.55 10.60
CA CYS A 81 -0.58 3.95 10.41
C CYS A 81 -0.96 4.46 9.02
N ILE A 82 -1.05 5.78 8.90
CA ILE A 82 -1.00 6.53 7.65
C ILE A 82 -0.02 7.68 7.88
N LEU A 83 1.11 7.67 7.18
CA LEU A 83 2.21 8.59 7.46
C LEU A 83 2.79 9.20 6.17
N PRO A 84 3.29 10.46 6.24
CA PRO A 84 4.01 11.07 5.12
C PRO A 84 5.24 10.26 4.71
N ILE A 85 5.48 10.15 3.39
CA ILE A 85 6.57 9.35 2.82
C ILE A 85 7.74 10.18 2.27
N SER A 86 7.74 11.47 2.42
CA SER A 86 8.80 12.35 1.91
C SER A 86 9.09 12.12 0.42
N GLY A 87 8.44 12.83 -0.42
CA GLY A 87 8.50 12.75 -1.88
C GLY A 87 7.19 13.21 -2.46
N LYS A 88 7.06 13.24 -3.78
CA LYS A 88 5.85 13.71 -4.45
C LYS A 88 5.27 12.66 -5.38
N TYR A 89 3.97 12.56 -5.32
CA TYR A 89 3.14 11.70 -6.12
C TYR A 89 3.56 10.22 -5.99
N PRO A 90 3.36 9.60 -4.79
CA PRO A 90 3.64 8.19 -4.59
C PRO A 90 2.71 7.35 -5.49
N LYS A 91 3.29 6.73 -6.51
CA LYS A 91 2.54 6.03 -7.56
C LYS A 91 2.33 4.55 -7.25
N ASP A 92 3.30 3.94 -6.59
CA ASP A 92 3.23 2.53 -6.22
C ASP A 92 4.07 2.25 -4.97
N VAL A 93 3.78 1.12 -4.34
CA VAL A 93 4.43 0.63 -3.13
C VAL A 93 4.68 -0.86 -3.26
N ALA A 94 5.78 -1.34 -2.71
CA ALA A 94 6.01 -2.78 -2.54
C ALA A 94 6.69 -3.07 -1.20
N VAL A 95 6.61 -4.32 -0.76
CA VAL A 95 7.21 -4.79 0.48
C VAL A 95 8.12 -5.96 0.16
N PHE A 96 9.34 -5.89 0.68
CA PHE A 96 10.32 -6.95 0.50
C PHE A 96 9.91 -8.22 1.26
N PRO A 97 10.45 -9.40 0.87
CA PRO A 97 10.14 -10.66 1.54
C PRO A 97 10.54 -10.71 3.03
N ASP A 98 11.39 -9.79 3.49
CA ASP A 98 11.72 -9.61 4.90
C ASP A 98 10.57 -9.00 5.72
N GLU A 99 9.55 -8.50 5.04
CA GLU A 99 8.37 -7.81 5.58
C GLU A 99 8.68 -6.62 6.50
N LYS A 100 9.93 -6.17 6.50
CA LYS A 100 10.38 -5.01 7.26
C LYS A 100 10.77 -3.83 6.37
N THR A 101 11.09 -4.12 5.11
CA THR A 101 11.49 -3.10 4.14
C THR A 101 10.35 -2.82 3.18
N MET A 102 9.86 -1.59 3.20
CA MET A 102 8.90 -1.04 2.25
C MET A 102 9.64 -0.14 1.26
N VAL A 103 9.20 -0.14 0.02
CA VAL A 103 9.68 0.76 -1.04
C VAL A 103 8.52 1.52 -1.63
N VAL A 104 8.70 2.81 -1.88
CA VAL A 104 7.71 3.70 -2.51
C VAL A 104 8.32 4.34 -3.74
N LEU A 105 7.54 4.39 -4.81
CA LEU A 105 7.88 5.09 -6.05
C LEU A 105 7.25 6.48 -6.04
N ASN A 106 8.07 7.52 -5.99
CA ASN A 106 7.64 8.91 -6.03
C ASN A 106 7.79 9.45 -7.46
N HIS A 107 6.70 9.40 -8.22
CA HIS A 107 6.67 9.69 -9.65
C HIS A 107 7.17 11.11 -9.98
N GLU A 108 6.62 12.14 -9.34
CA GLU A 108 7.00 13.53 -9.59
C GLU A 108 8.34 13.93 -8.96
N SER A 109 8.78 13.25 -7.90
CA SER A 109 10.11 13.46 -7.33
C SER A 109 11.21 12.71 -8.07
N ASN A 110 10.87 11.88 -9.05
CA ASN A 110 11.83 11.08 -9.82
C ASN A 110 12.74 10.25 -8.92
N GLU A 111 12.12 9.47 -8.01
CA GLU A 111 12.90 8.71 -7.04
C GLU A 111 12.17 7.49 -6.46
N ILE A 112 13.00 6.57 -5.99
CA ILE A 112 12.58 5.44 -5.16
C ILE A 112 13.05 5.71 -3.73
N ARG A 113 12.16 5.53 -2.74
CA ARG A 113 12.46 5.63 -1.32
C ARG A 113 12.20 4.35 -0.59
N PHE A 114 13.06 4.07 0.39
CA PHE A 114 12.97 2.89 1.24
C PHE A 114 12.64 3.28 2.67
N PHE A 115 11.86 2.43 3.33
CA PHE A 115 11.47 2.61 4.72
C PHE A 115 11.57 1.29 5.47
N THR A 116 11.94 1.36 6.74
CA THR A 116 11.71 0.26 7.68
C THR A 116 10.35 0.45 8.32
N VAL A 117 9.54 -0.60 8.34
CA VAL A 117 8.20 -0.62 8.94
C VAL A 117 8.28 -1.14 10.36
N ASP A 118 7.80 -0.36 11.31
CA ASP A 118 7.61 -0.77 12.71
C ASP A 118 6.11 -0.94 12.95
N TYR A 119 5.64 -2.17 12.88
CA TYR A 119 4.22 -2.49 13.02
C TYR A 119 3.68 -2.27 14.42
N GLU A 120 4.54 -2.42 15.45
CA GLU A 120 4.13 -2.27 16.86
C GLU A 120 3.92 -0.81 17.21
N LYS A 121 4.82 0.06 16.75
CA LYS A 121 4.74 1.49 16.99
C LYS A 121 3.91 2.24 15.97
N GLY A 122 3.57 1.60 14.84
CA GLY A 122 2.89 2.24 13.72
C GLY A 122 3.74 3.35 13.08
N LEU A 123 5.03 3.09 12.85
CA LEU A 123 5.99 4.07 12.33
C LEU A 123 6.70 3.57 11.07
N LEU A 124 7.05 4.53 10.21
CA LEU A 124 7.85 4.33 9.02
C LEU A 124 9.16 5.10 9.18
N TYR A 125 10.28 4.39 9.21
CA TYR A 125 11.60 5.00 9.30
C TYR A 125 12.27 5.02 7.93
N MET A 126 12.55 6.21 7.41
CA MET A 126 13.25 6.37 6.14
C MET A 126 14.64 5.72 6.19
N LYS A 127 14.97 4.91 5.18
CA LYS A 127 16.20 4.12 5.10
C LYS A 127 17.07 4.62 3.94
N GLY A 128 18.23 5.15 4.27
CA GLY A 128 19.21 5.57 3.28
C GLY A 128 18.82 6.79 2.45
N LYS A 129 19.56 7.01 1.38
CA LYS A 129 19.29 8.07 0.39
C LYS A 129 18.33 7.55 -0.68
N PRO A 130 17.52 8.42 -1.30
CA PRO A 130 16.67 7.99 -2.42
C PRO A 130 17.52 7.58 -3.62
N ILE A 131 17.03 6.59 -4.36
CA ILE A 131 17.57 6.25 -5.67
C ILE A 131 16.85 7.11 -6.71
N LYS A 132 17.60 7.84 -7.52
CA LYS A 132 17.02 8.63 -8.61
C LYS A 132 16.70 7.75 -9.79
N ILE A 133 15.47 7.88 -10.27
CA ILE A 133 14.93 7.18 -11.43
C ILE A 133 13.84 8.06 -12.04
N ASP A 134 13.83 8.21 -13.33
CA ASP A 134 12.90 9.09 -14.02
C ASP A 134 11.48 8.53 -14.02
N THR A 135 10.52 9.30 -13.55
CA THR A 135 9.07 9.04 -13.57
C THR A 135 8.65 7.59 -13.27
N PRO A 136 9.08 6.98 -12.13
CA PRO A 136 8.76 5.59 -11.83
C PRO A 136 7.25 5.42 -11.64
N ASN A 137 6.70 4.32 -12.18
CA ASN A 137 5.24 4.13 -12.20
C ASN A 137 4.76 2.85 -11.50
N CYS A 138 5.51 1.76 -11.63
CA CYS A 138 5.14 0.48 -11.07
C CYS A 138 6.37 -0.29 -10.60
N ILE A 139 6.25 -1.04 -9.50
CA ILE A 139 7.31 -1.88 -8.96
C ILE A 139 6.80 -3.28 -8.68
N LEU A 140 7.61 -4.27 -9.04
CA LEU A 140 7.40 -5.65 -8.68
C LEU A 140 8.69 -6.20 -8.04
N ILE A 141 8.53 -6.89 -6.91
CA ILE A 141 9.62 -7.60 -6.25
C ILE A 141 9.45 -9.08 -6.55
N SER A 142 10.42 -9.65 -7.24
CA SER A 142 10.50 -11.10 -7.46
C SER A 142 11.55 -11.71 -6.53
N LYS A 143 11.38 -12.98 -6.17
CA LYS A 143 12.49 -13.74 -5.60
C LYS A 143 13.54 -13.91 -6.69
N ALA A 144 14.80 -13.61 -6.41
CA ALA A 144 15.89 -14.00 -7.30
C ALA A 144 15.79 -15.52 -7.49
N GLY A 145 15.85 -15.98 -8.73
CA GLY A 145 15.72 -17.39 -9.03
C GLY A 145 16.71 -18.19 -8.19
N GLN A 146 16.21 -19.14 -7.43
CA GLN A 146 17.05 -20.26 -7.05
C GLN A 146 17.28 -21.02 -8.35
N PRO A 147 18.54 -21.31 -8.74
CA PRO A 147 18.77 -22.24 -9.83
C PRO A 147 18.10 -23.56 -9.42
N ASP A 148 17.31 -24.12 -10.34
CA ASP A 148 16.70 -25.46 -10.23
C ASP A 148 17.75 -26.54 -9.94
#